data_70c8e49d055ce5c567cee56c670adc67
#
_entry.id   70c8e49d055ce5c567cee56c670adc67
#
_cell.length_a   1.000
_cell.length_b   1.000
_cell.length_c   1.000
_cell.angle_alpha   90.00
_cell.angle_beta   90.00
_cell.angle_gamma   90.00
#
_symmetry.space_group_name_H-M   'P 1'
#
loop_
_entity.id
_entity.type
_entity.pdbx_description
1 polymer ?
#
loop_
_entity_poly.entity_id
_entity_poly.type
_entity_poly.pdbx_seq_one_letter_code
_entity_poly.pdbx_strand_id
1 'polypeptide(L)'
;MEIRIFISSPGDVVAERAIAKRVIRKLQKELGNAVELKPLLWEDMPLQSTSTFQEGIDKIVNTGLIDIAIFILWSRLGSPLGHKFQRPDGTFYRSGTEYEYEMMLTANKQTGKPEILAYIKNAPVTKVLAGMNDLSTIEEWTEQNKRVQQFIKENFYDKESHTVYGAYHQFDESVSFEQKLTEHLRRLVIGRIGQVKEVEWNGNPYMGLKSFEFEDEAIFYGRRRVINEIEEQLIAEYRDKGAASLILLGESGS
;
A
#
# COMPACT_ATOMS: atom_id res chain seq x y z
N MET A 1 -2.86 11.20 11.67
CA MET A 1 -2.80 9.71 11.72
C MET A 1 -1.85 9.23 10.65
N GLU A 2 -0.98 8.26 10.96
CA GLU A 2 -0.07 7.63 9.99
C GLU A 2 -0.61 6.26 9.58
N ILE A 3 -0.58 5.94 8.27
CA ILE A 3 -0.92 4.62 7.72
C ILE A 3 0.28 4.13 6.93
N ARG A 4 0.86 3.02 7.33
CA ARG A 4 2.01 2.36 6.68
C ARG A 4 1.54 1.29 5.73
N ILE A 5 1.93 1.44 4.46
CA ILE A 5 1.47 0.60 3.35
C ILE A 5 2.68 -0.16 2.81
N PHE A 6 2.76 -1.44 3.10
CA PHE A 6 3.80 -2.32 2.59
C PHE A 6 3.46 -2.81 1.18
N ILE A 7 4.43 -2.82 0.26
CA ILE A 7 4.25 -3.31 -1.11
C ILE A 7 5.26 -4.43 -1.35
N SER A 8 4.73 -5.63 -1.54
CA SER A 8 5.48 -6.83 -1.92
C SER A 8 5.18 -7.20 -3.36
N SER A 9 6.22 -7.41 -4.16
CA SER A 9 6.08 -7.83 -5.55
C SER A 9 7.39 -8.38 -6.11
N PRO A 10 7.35 -9.43 -6.94
CA PRO A 10 8.52 -9.91 -7.68
C PRO A 10 8.99 -8.93 -8.75
N GLY A 11 10.13 -9.25 -9.39
CA GLY A 11 10.77 -8.38 -10.37
C GLY A 11 10.07 -8.27 -11.73
N ASP A 12 9.04 -9.07 -11.99
CA ASP A 12 8.30 -9.07 -13.26
C ASP A 12 7.10 -8.11 -13.30
N VAL A 13 6.80 -7.45 -12.17
CA VAL A 13 5.69 -6.47 -12.02
C VAL A 13 6.19 -5.08 -11.59
N VAL A 14 7.34 -4.67 -12.11
CA VAL A 14 7.96 -3.35 -11.80
C VAL A 14 7.04 -2.18 -12.17
N ALA A 15 6.34 -2.29 -13.31
CA ALA A 15 5.40 -1.26 -13.76
C ALA A 15 4.24 -1.10 -12.77
N GLU A 16 3.66 -2.19 -12.32
CA GLU A 16 2.56 -2.21 -11.35
C GLU A 16 3.01 -1.69 -9.99
N ARG A 17 4.25 -2.01 -9.57
CA ARG A 17 4.85 -1.45 -8.35
C ARG A 17 4.97 0.07 -8.42
N ALA A 18 5.43 0.60 -9.56
CA ALA A 18 5.51 2.05 -9.79
C ALA A 18 4.11 2.71 -9.77
N ILE A 19 3.10 2.04 -10.32
CA ILE A 19 1.71 2.48 -10.26
C ILE A 19 1.22 2.52 -8.81
N ALA A 20 1.50 1.50 -8.01
CA ALA A 20 1.11 1.47 -6.61
C ALA A 20 1.70 2.66 -5.83
N LYS A 21 3.00 2.95 -6.01
CA LYS A 21 3.63 4.16 -5.44
C LYS A 21 2.91 5.45 -5.89
N ARG A 22 2.55 5.56 -7.17
CA ARG A 22 1.85 6.73 -7.71
C ARG A 22 0.45 6.88 -7.12
N VAL A 23 -0.29 5.80 -6.98
CA VAL A 23 -1.63 5.77 -6.38
C VAL A 23 -1.56 6.26 -4.93
N ILE A 24 -0.62 5.76 -4.13
CA ILE A 24 -0.45 6.19 -2.74
C ILE A 24 -0.14 7.69 -2.66
N ARG A 25 0.77 8.20 -3.51
CA ARG A 25 1.09 9.64 -3.55
C ARG A 25 -0.11 10.49 -3.98
N LYS A 26 -0.92 10.00 -4.92
CA LYS A 26 -2.15 10.68 -5.36
C LYS A 26 -3.17 10.76 -4.24
N LEU A 27 -3.41 9.65 -3.54
CA LEU A 27 -4.31 9.61 -2.38
C LEU A 27 -3.80 10.49 -1.24
N GLN A 28 -2.47 10.54 -1.00
CA GLN A 28 -1.88 11.46 -0.03
C GLN A 28 -2.23 12.92 -0.34
N LYS A 29 -2.12 13.32 -1.62
CA LYS A 29 -2.48 14.68 -2.03
C LYS A 29 -3.98 14.95 -1.90
N GLU A 30 -4.84 13.98 -2.22
CA GLU A 30 -6.29 14.11 -2.08
C GLU A 30 -6.73 14.24 -0.61
N LEU A 31 -6.10 13.48 0.28
CA LEU A 31 -6.47 13.42 1.70
C LEU A 31 -5.76 14.48 2.55
N GLY A 32 -4.74 15.14 2.00
CA GLY A 32 -4.00 16.21 2.66
C GLY A 32 -3.44 15.79 4.02
N ASN A 33 -3.54 16.67 5.00
CA ASN A 33 -2.99 16.43 6.35
C ASN A 33 -3.87 15.55 7.25
N ALA A 34 -5.04 15.06 6.78
CA ALA A 34 -5.89 14.16 7.57
C ALA A 34 -5.19 12.85 7.91
N VAL A 35 -4.34 12.39 7.02
CA VAL A 35 -3.59 11.14 7.15
C VAL A 35 -2.27 11.25 6.44
N GLU A 36 -1.22 10.68 7.02
CA GLU A 36 0.07 10.49 6.37
C GLU A 36 0.15 9.05 5.85
N LEU A 37 0.24 8.89 4.51
CA LEU A 37 0.37 7.59 3.88
C LEU A 37 1.86 7.32 3.61
N LYS A 38 2.43 6.33 4.30
CA LYS A 38 3.83 5.93 4.15
C LYS A 38 3.97 4.62 3.37
N PRO A 39 4.35 4.68 2.09
CA PRO A 39 4.72 3.46 1.37
C PRO A 39 6.01 2.89 1.97
N LEU A 40 6.00 1.60 2.24
CA LEU A 40 7.16 0.83 2.67
C LEU A 40 7.52 -0.14 1.56
N LEU A 41 8.68 0.06 0.94
CA LEU A 41 9.23 -0.83 -0.07
C LEU A 41 10.60 -1.29 0.40
N TRP A 42 10.92 -2.52 0.08
CA TRP A 42 12.23 -3.08 0.40
C TRP A 42 13.39 -2.28 -0.24
N GLU A 43 13.17 -1.69 -1.41
CA GLU A 43 14.14 -0.88 -2.14
C GLU A 43 14.48 0.43 -1.41
N ASP A 44 13.54 0.93 -0.60
CA ASP A 44 13.66 2.19 0.13
C ASP A 44 14.20 1.96 1.56
N MET A 45 14.39 0.69 1.99
CA MET A 45 14.94 0.36 3.31
C MET A 45 16.46 0.40 3.31
N PRO A 46 17.09 0.95 4.35
CA PRO A 46 18.55 0.89 4.49
C PRO A 46 18.97 -0.57 4.74
N LEU A 47 19.37 -1.26 3.66
CA LEU A 47 19.88 -2.61 3.74
C LEU A 47 21.28 -2.58 4.35
N GLN A 48 21.42 -3.16 5.53
CA GLN A 48 22.73 -3.41 6.11
C GLN A 48 23.29 -4.72 5.52
N SER A 49 24.52 -4.70 5.03
CA SER A 49 25.18 -5.91 4.51
C SER A 49 25.35 -7.04 5.54
N THR A 50 25.09 -6.75 6.82
CA THR A 50 25.14 -7.67 7.94
C THR A 50 23.80 -8.35 8.27
N SER A 51 22.69 -7.90 7.66
CA SER A 51 21.36 -8.45 7.87
C SER A 51 20.68 -8.75 6.54
N THR A 52 19.83 -9.77 6.52
CA THR A 52 19.02 -10.04 5.33
C THR A 52 17.83 -9.09 5.29
N PHE A 53 17.31 -8.87 4.09
CA PHE A 53 16.11 -8.08 3.87
C PHE A 53 14.91 -8.60 4.70
N GLN A 54 14.75 -9.92 4.79
CA GLN A 54 13.68 -10.55 5.57
C GLN A 54 13.77 -10.25 7.07
N GLU A 55 14.99 -10.21 7.64
CA GLU A 55 15.17 -9.78 9.04
C GLU A 55 14.72 -8.33 9.27
N GLY A 56 14.82 -7.48 8.27
CA GLY A 56 14.28 -6.12 8.31
C GLY A 56 12.74 -6.10 8.32
N ILE A 57 12.13 -6.92 7.46
CA ILE A 57 10.66 -7.07 7.41
C ILE A 57 10.13 -7.66 8.72
N ASP A 58 10.77 -8.69 9.26
CA ASP A 58 10.36 -9.32 10.51
C ASP A 58 10.26 -8.31 11.66
N LYS A 59 11.22 -7.41 11.77
CA LYS A 59 11.18 -6.35 12.78
C LYS A 59 9.96 -5.43 12.59
N ILE A 60 9.63 -5.07 11.34
CA ILE A 60 8.52 -4.17 11.04
C ILE A 60 7.18 -4.88 11.25
N VAL A 61 7.05 -6.14 10.85
CA VAL A 61 5.84 -6.94 11.04
C VAL A 61 5.60 -7.22 12.52
N ASN A 62 6.62 -7.70 13.22
CA ASN A 62 6.54 -8.05 14.65
C ASN A 62 6.24 -6.86 15.54
N THR A 63 6.54 -5.63 15.09
CA THR A 63 6.18 -4.41 15.82
C THR A 63 4.75 -3.93 15.52
N GLY A 64 4.00 -4.62 14.68
CA GLY A 64 2.65 -4.22 14.28
C GLY A 64 2.60 -2.90 13.50
N LEU A 65 3.72 -2.52 12.89
CA LEU A 65 3.86 -1.21 12.24
C LEU A 65 3.22 -1.13 10.86
N ILE A 66 2.82 -2.26 10.26
CA ILE A 66 2.19 -2.28 8.94
C ILE A 66 0.67 -2.25 9.10
N ASP A 67 0.03 -1.31 8.44
CA ASP A 67 -1.41 -1.16 8.46
C ASP A 67 -2.07 -1.85 7.27
N ILE A 68 -1.49 -1.73 6.08
CA ILE A 68 -1.98 -2.33 4.83
C ILE A 68 -0.82 -3.00 4.13
N ALA A 69 -1.02 -4.22 3.64
CA ALA A 69 -0.06 -4.94 2.82
C ALA A 69 -0.63 -5.19 1.42
N ILE A 70 0.11 -4.81 0.39
CA ILE A 70 -0.26 -4.96 -1.02
C ILE A 70 0.68 -5.99 -1.64
N PHE A 71 0.12 -7.09 -2.15
CA PHE A 71 0.84 -8.12 -2.89
C PHE A 71 0.46 -8.06 -4.36
N ILE A 72 1.46 -7.98 -5.24
CA ILE A 72 1.26 -7.90 -6.70
C ILE A 72 2.02 -9.05 -7.34
N LEU A 73 1.32 -9.95 -8.00
CA LEU A 73 1.86 -11.17 -8.60
C LEU A 73 1.50 -11.28 -10.07
N TRP A 74 2.37 -11.90 -10.85
CA TRP A 74 2.11 -12.27 -12.24
C TRP A 74 2.69 -13.65 -12.58
N SER A 75 3.86 -13.72 -13.18
CA SER A 75 4.47 -14.94 -13.71
C SER A 75 5.58 -15.49 -12.83
N ARG A 76 6.05 -14.74 -11.83
CA ARG A 76 7.12 -15.12 -10.90
C ARG A 76 6.65 -14.98 -9.46
N LEU A 77 7.10 -15.90 -8.61
CA LEU A 77 6.89 -15.80 -7.16
C LEU A 77 8.05 -15.07 -6.45
N GLY A 78 9.18 -14.99 -7.11
CA GLY A 78 10.41 -14.41 -6.59
C GLY A 78 11.51 -15.44 -6.33
N SER A 79 12.66 -14.95 -5.88
CA SER A 79 13.82 -15.81 -5.61
C SER A 79 13.66 -16.59 -4.32
N PRO A 80 14.16 -17.84 -4.26
CA PRO A 80 14.18 -18.64 -3.05
C PRO A 80 14.95 -17.93 -1.92
N LEU A 81 14.51 -18.14 -0.69
CA LEU A 81 15.22 -17.66 0.48
C LEU A 81 16.32 -18.63 0.92
N GLY A 82 17.35 -18.08 1.58
CA GLY A 82 18.40 -18.88 2.17
C GLY A 82 17.91 -19.77 3.32
N HIS A 83 18.73 -20.77 3.70
CA HIS A 83 18.41 -21.79 4.69
C HIS A 83 18.03 -21.28 6.09
N LYS A 84 18.23 -20.00 6.37
CA LYS A 84 17.81 -19.36 7.64
C LYS A 84 16.29 -19.23 7.76
N PHE A 85 15.57 -19.23 6.64
CA PHE A 85 14.13 -19.02 6.58
C PHE A 85 13.41 -20.33 6.34
N GLN A 86 13.12 -21.04 7.42
CA GLN A 86 12.35 -22.28 7.41
C GLN A 86 11.02 -22.07 8.12
N ARG A 87 10.00 -22.80 7.68
CA ARG A 87 8.75 -22.93 8.40
C ARG A 87 8.95 -23.79 9.66
N PRO A 88 8.03 -23.70 10.63
CA PRO A 88 8.07 -24.53 11.83
C PRO A 88 8.11 -26.04 11.55
N ASP A 89 7.60 -26.48 10.41
CA ASP A 89 7.62 -27.88 9.96
C ASP A 89 8.93 -28.30 9.28
N GLY A 90 9.91 -27.38 9.18
CA GLY A 90 11.21 -27.61 8.55
C GLY A 90 11.23 -27.45 7.04
N THR A 91 10.12 -27.11 6.39
CA THR A 91 10.08 -26.82 4.96
C THR A 91 10.62 -25.41 4.65
N PHE A 92 11.10 -25.20 3.42
CA PHE A 92 11.62 -23.91 2.99
C PHE A 92 10.57 -23.10 2.27
N TYR A 93 10.66 -21.78 2.45
CA TYR A 93 9.86 -20.85 1.64
C TYR A 93 10.36 -20.84 0.19
N ARG A 94 9.44 -20.90 -0.75
CA ARG A 94 9.74 -20.88 -2.19
C ARG A 94 10.27 -19.52 -2.66
N SER A 95 9.94 -18.45 -1.91
CA SER A 95 10.40 -17.09 -2.21
C SER A 95 10.24 -16.14 -1.03
N GLY A 96 10.86 -14.94 -1.15
CA GLY A 96 10.65 -13.84 -0.22
C GLY A 96 9.20 -13.36 -0.18
N THR A 97 8.54 -13.27 -1.33
CA THR A 97 7.13 -12.86 -1.42
C THR A 97 6.19 -13.82 -0.68
N GLU A 98 6.44 -15.13 -0.77
CA GLU A 98 5.68 -16.13 -0.01
C GLU A 98 5.88 -15.96 1.50
N TYR A 99 7.13 -15.81 1.92
CA TYR A 99 7.48 -15.56 3.32
C TYR A 99 6.76 -14.31 3.85
N GLU A 100 6.86 -13.20 3.13
CA GLU A 100 6.21 -11.94 3.49
C GLU A 100 4.70 -12.09 3.61
N TYR A 101 4.07 -12.82 2.67
CA TYR A 101 2.64 -13.05 2.69
C TYR A 101 2.21 -13.86 3.92
N GLU A 102 2.89 -14.96 4.22
CA GLU A 102 2.57 -15.81 5.39
C GLU A 102 2.78 -15.07 6.71
N MET A 103 3.85 -14.27 6.82
CA MET A 103 4.09 -13.40 7.98
C MET A 103 2.97 -12.38 8.18
N MET A 104 2.56 -11.68 7.11
CA MET A 104 1.47 -10.71 7.15
C MET A 104 0.13 -11.37 7.49
N LEU A 105 -0.13 -12.55 6.92
CA LEU A 105 -1.34 -13.33 7.20
C LEU A 105 -1.39 -13.79 8.67
N THR A 106 -0.25 -14.22 9.20
CA THR A 106 -0.13 -14.63 10.60
C THR A 106 -0.37 -13.44 11.53
N ALA A 107 0.26 -12.30 11.25
CA ALA A 107 0.05 -11.07 12.01
C ALA A 107 -1.43 -10.62 11.96
N ASN A 108 -2.06 -10.67 10.79
CA ASN A 108 -3.47 -10.33 10.63
C ASN A 108 -4.38 -11.23 11.48
N LYS A 109 -4.15 -12.55 11.47
CA LYS A 109 -4.92 -13.51 12.30
C LYS A 109 -4.79 -13.24 13.80
N GLN A 110 -3.65 -12.75 14.25
CA GLN A 110 -3.37 -12.48 15.66
C GLN A 110 -3.87 -11.11 16.14
N THR A 111 -3.75 -10.10 15.31
CA THR A 111 -3.94 -8.70 15.70
C THR A 111 -5.02 -7.95 14.91
N GLY A 112 -5.57 -8.56 13.85
CA GLY A 112 -6.44 -7.90 12.88
C GLY A 112 -5.69 -7.00 11.89
N LYS A 113 -4.35 -6.94 11.96
CA LYS A 113 -3.49 -6.12 11.07
C LYS A 113 -2.29 -6.92 10.56
N PRO A 114 -1.77 -6.57 9.36
CA PRO A 114 -2.27 -5.61 8.37
C PRO A 114 -3.50 -6.11 7.61
N GLU A 115 -4.27 -5.21 7.01
CA GLU A 115 -5.22 -5.58 5.96
C GLU A 115 -4.45 -5.96 4.70
N ILE A 116 -4.79 -7.10 4.11
CA ILE A 116 -4.04 -7.69 2.99
C ILE A 116 -4.84 -7.54 1.70
N LEU A 117 -4.23 -6.87 0.70
CA LEU A 117 -4.74 -6.75 -0.65
C LEU A 117 -3.84 -7.53 -1.60
N ALA A 118 -4.37 -8.58 -2.22
CA ALA A 118 -3.65 -9.38 -3.21
C ALA A 118 -4.16 -9.08 -4.62
N TYR A 119 -3.25 -8.78 -5.54
CA TYR A 119 -3.53 -8.50 -6.96
C TYR A 119 -2.76 -9.48 -7.83
N ILE A 120 -3.46 -10.17 -8.72
CA ILE A 120 -2.90 -11.16 -9.62
C ILE A 120 -3.13 -10.72 -11.06
N LYS A 121 -2.04 -10.50 -11.79
CA LYS A 121 -2.09 -10.16 -13.21
C LYS A 121 -2.44 -11.39 -14.03
N ASN A 122 -3.50 -11.27 -14.80
CA ASN A 122 -4.01 -12.34 -15.69
C ASN A 122 -3.61 -12.14 -17.16
N ALA A 123 -2.52 -11.38 -17.41
CA ALA A 123 -2.05 -11.14 -18.77
C ALA A 123 -1.41 -12.42 -19.34
N PRO A 124 -1.62 -12.69 -20.66
CA PRO A 124 -1.03 -13.85 -21.30
C PRO A 124 0.49 -13.84 -21.21
N VAL A 125 1.04 -14.93 -20.71
CA VAL A 125 2.50 -15.13 -20.55
C VAL A 125 3.22 -15.36 -21.88
N THR A 126 2.50 -15.57 -22.97
CA THR A 126 3.04 -15.71 -24.33
C THR A 126 3.94 -14.53 -24.74
N LYS A 127 3.64 -13.32 -24.26
CA LYS A 127 4.48 -12.14 -24.52
C LYS A 127 5.85 -12.24 -23.82
N VAL A 128 5.93 -12.89 -22.69
CA VAL A 128 7.18 -13.12 -21.97
C VAL A 128 8.01 -14.17 -22.70
N LEU A 129 7.38 -15.28 -23.12
CA LEU A 129 8.03 -16.36 -23.84
C LEU A 129 8.55 -15.95 -25.22
N ALA A 130 7.84 -15.06 -25.91
CA ALA A 130 8.22 -14.58 -27.25
C ALA A 130 9.58 -13.83 -27.28
N GLY A 131 10.03 -13.32 -26.13
CA GLY A 131 11.35 -12.66 -25.99
C GLY A 131 12.47 -13.58 -25.50
N MET A 132 12.19 -14.86 -25.19
CA MET A 132 13.15 -15.81 -24.65
C MET A 132 13.72 -16.70 -25.76
N ASN A 133 15.03 -16.62 -25.97
CA ASN A 133 15.75 -17.40 -26.98
C ASN A 133 16.58 -18.55 -26.40
N ASP A 134 16.61 -18.67 -25.07
CA ASP A 134 17.43 -19.64 -24.36
C ASP A 134 16.55 -20.62 -23.56
N LEU A 135 16.81 -21.92 -23.71
CA LEU A 135 16.05 -22.99 -23.05
C LEU A 135 16.12 -22.90 -21.53
N SER A 136 17.27 -22.58 -20.96
CA SER A 136 17.44 -22.47 -19.51
C SER A 136 16.57 -21.36 -18.92
N THR A 137 16.43 -20.25 -19.61
CA THR A 137 15.55 -19.14 -19.24
C THR A 137 14.06 -19.53 -19.30
N ILE A 138 13.68 -20.34 -20.30
CA ILE A 138 12.30 -20.87 -20.43
C ILE A 138 12.00 -21.86 -19.30
N GLU A 139 12.94 -22.73 -18.94
CA GLU A 139 12.80 -23.67 -17.83
C GLU A 139 12.65 -22.95 -16.49
N GLU A 140 13.54 -21.99 -16.21
CA GLU A 140 13.44 -21.16 -14.99
C GLU A 140 12.10 -20.44 -14.90
N TRP A 141 11.68 -19.83 -16.01
CA TRP A 141 10.39 -19.14 -16.05
C TRP A 141 9.21 -20.09 -15.84
N THR A 142 9.25 -21.26 -16.45
CA THR A 142 8.20 -22.29 -16.27
C THR A 142 8.09 -22.73 -14.82
N GLU A 143 9.22 -22.93 -14.17
CA GLU A 143 9.26 -23.29 -12.74
C GLU A 143 8.73 -22.16 -11.86
N GLN A 144 9.10 -20.92 -12.12
CA GLN A 144 8.57 -19.75 -11.42
C GLN A 144 7.05 -19.64 -11.57
N ASN A 145 6.54 -19.85 -12.78
CA ASN A 145 5.11 -19.79 -13.03
C ASN A 145 4.35 -20.91 -12.28
N LYS A 146 4.88 -22.14 -12.26
CA LYS A 146 4.31 -23.22 -11.45
C LYS A 146 4.23 -22.85 -9.96
N ARG A 147 5.27 -22.21 -9.42
CA ARG A 147 5.30 -21.76 -8.02
C ARG A 147 4.22 -20.72 -7.73
N VAL A 148 4.00 -19.77 -8.64
CA VAL A 148 2.90 -18.80 -8.51
C VAL A 148 1.55 -19.49 -8.53
N GLN A 149 1.30 -20.39 -9.48
CA GLN A 149 0.03 -21.11 -9.56
C GLN A 149 -0.22 -21.97 -8.32
N GLN A 150 0.81 -22.60 -7.82
CA GLN A 150 0.72 -23.38 -6.59
C GLN A 150 0.44 -22.47 -5.39
N PHE A 151 1.14 -21.34 -5.26
CA PHE A 151 0.92 -20.35 -4.21
C PHE A 151 -0.53 -19.82 -4.22
N ILE A 152 -1.07 -19.48 -5.40
CA ILE A 152 -2.45 -19.02 -5.55
C ILE A 152 -3.42 -20.12 -5.08
N LYS A 153 -3.20 -21.37 -5.52
CA LYS A 153 -4.06 -22.49 -5.15
C LYS A 153 -4.03 -22.78 -3.65
N GLU A 154 -2.88 -22.67 -3.01
CA GLU A 154 -2.74 -22.97 -1.58
C GLU A 154 -3.29 -21.86 -0.67
N ASN A 155 -3.23 -20.61 -1.11
CA ASN A 155 -3.58 -19.47 -0.27
C ASN A 155 -4.97 -18.88 -0.53
N PHE A 156 -5.58 -19.17 -1.68
CA PHE A 156 -6.86 -18.56 -2.06
C PHE A 156 -7.97 -19.55 -2.39
N TYR A 157 -7.65 -20.85 -2.54
CA TYR A 157 -8.65 -21.88 -2.83
C TYR A 157 -8.71 -22.93 -1.73
N ASP A 158 -9.92 -23.26 -1.31
CA ASP A 158 -10.18 -24.40 -0.44
C ASP A 158 -10.06 -25.69 -1.24
N LYS A 159 -9.25 -26.63 -0.75
CA LYS A 159 -8.99 -27.91 -1.42
C LYS A 159 -10.18 -28.87 -1.33
N GLU A 160 -11.00 -28.76 -0.29
CA GLU A 160 -12.13 -29.67 -0.03
C GLU A 160 -13.41 -29.19 -0.73
N SER A 161 -13.71 -27.90 -0.59
CA SER A 161 -14.94 -27.31 -1.15
C SER A 161 -14.81 -26.83 -2.59
N HIS A 162 -13.58 -26.75 -3.13
CA HIS A 162 -13.26 -26.15 -4.42
C HIS A 162 -13.72 -24.70 -4.55
N THR A 163 -13.88 -24.01 -3.43
CA THR A 163 -14.31 -22.62 -3.37
C THR A 163 -13.13 -21.69 -3.09
N VAL A 164 -13.29 -20.43 -3.47
CA VAL A 164 -12.34 -19.35 -3.14
C VAL A 164 -12.62 -18.92 -1.69
N TYR A 165 -11.68 -19.13 -0.78
CA TYR A 165 -11.80 -18.70 0.61
C TYR A 165 -11.03 -17.43 0.92
N GLY A 166 -10.00 -17.12 0.13
CA GLY A 166 -9.21 -15.89 0.24
C GLY A 166 -9.51 -14.94 -0.92
N ALA A 167 -9.84 -13.69 -0.62
CA ALA A 167 -10.11 -12.70 -1.65
C ALA A 167 -8.81 -12.23 -2.32
N TYR A 168 -8.75 -12.32 -3.63
CA TYR A 168 -7.75 -11.66 -4.45
C TYR A 168 -8.39 -10.97 -5.65
N HIS A 169 -7.72 -9.98 -6.20
CA HIS A 169 -8.21 -9.18 -7.31
C HIS A 169 -7.42 -9.50 -8.58
N GLN A 170 -8.12 -9.93 -9.63
CA GLN A 170 -7.49 -10.13 -10.93
C GLN A 170 -7.50 -8.83 -11.74
N PHE A 171 -6.47 -8.65 -12.56
CA PHE A 171 -6.37 -7.57 -13.52
C PHE A 171 -5.59 -8.02 -14.76
N ASP A 172 -5.96 -7.50 -15.92
CA ASP A 172 -5.31 -7.83 -17.19
C ASP A 172 -4.30 -6.76 -17.59
N GLU A 173 -4.63 -5.49 -17.38
CA GLU A 173 -3.85 -4.33 -17.79
C GLU A 173 -3.54 -3.41 -16.59
N SER A 174 -2.45 -2.67 -16.74
CA SER A 174 -1.99 -1.72 -15.70
C SER A 174 -3.02 -0.63 -15.37
N VAL A 175 -3.86 -0.24 -16.33
CA VAL A 175 -4.93 0.75 -16.11
C VAL A 175 -6.01 0.18 -15.19
N SER A 176 -6.45 -1.06 -15.42
CA SER A 176 -7.43 -1.73 -14.56
C SER A 176 -6.89 -1.97 -13.14
N PHE A 177 -5.59 -2.25 -13.04
CA PHE A 177 -4.91 -2.35 -11.74
C PHE A 177 -4.93 -1.02 -10.99
N GLU A 178 -4.55 0.09 -11.66
CA GLU A 178 -4.54 1.42 -11.06
C GLU A 178 -5.91 1.82 -10.52
N GLN A 179 -6.97 1.58 -11.29
CA GLN A 179 -8.35 1.89 -10.90
C GLN A 179 -8.78 1.08 -9.67
N LYS A 180 -8.60 -0.24 -9.70
CA LYS A 180 -8.95 -1.13 -8.57
C LYS A 180 -8.17 -0.78 -7.31
N LEU A 181 -6.85 -0.59 -7.42
CA LEU A 181 -6.01 -0.25 -6.29
C LEU A 181 -6.41 1.11 -5.68
N THR A 182 -6.68 2.12 -6.52
CA THR A 182 -7.13 3.44 -6.07
C THR A 182 -8.43 3.33 -5.27
N GLU A 183 -9.40 2.59 -5.79
CA GLU A 183 -10.69 2.42 -5.12
C GLU A 183 -10.56 1.68 -3.79
N HIS A 184 -9.82 0.56 -3.77
CA HIS A 184 -9.65 -0.25 -2.57
C HIS A 184 -8.89 0.50 -1.49
N LEU A 185 -7.75 1.13 -1.83
CA LEU A 185 -6.99 1.92 -0.86
C LEU A 185 -7.79 3.10 -0.33
N ARG A 186 -8.52 3.81 -1.21
CA ARG A 186 -9.37 4.92 -0.77
C ARG A 186 -10.40 4.46 0.26
N ARG A 187 -11.08 3.33 0.01
CA ARG A 187 -12.07 2.77 0.96
C ARG A 187 -11.46 2.42 2.30
N LEU A 188 -10.30 1.74 2.30
CA LEU A 188 -9.61 1.34 3.52
C LEU A 188 -9.14 2.55 4.32
N VAL A 189 -8.52 3.52 3.65
CA VAL A 189 -8.01 4.73 4.30
C VAL A 189 -9.13 5.59 4.84
N ILE A 190 -10.20 5.84 4.07
CA ILE A 190 -11.36 6.62 4.53
C ILE A 190 -12.06 5.88 5.69
N GLY A 191 -12.22 4.56 5.62
CA GLY A 191 -12.80 3.77 6.71
C GLY A 191 -12.01 3.92 8.01
N ARG A 192 -10.69 3.98 7.95
CA ARG A 192 -9.84 4.21 9.12
C ARG A 192 -9.90 5.65 9.64
N ILE A 193 -9.95 6.64 8.75
CA ILE A 193 -10.14 8.04 9.13
C ILE A 193 -11.49 8.21 9.84
N GLY A 194 -12.55 7.60 9.33
CA GLY A 194 -13.88 7.63 9.92
C GLY A 194 -13.98 6.92 11.28
N GLN A 195 -13.09 5.95 11.56
CA GLN A 195 -13.00 5.29 12.88
C GLN A 195 -12.22 6.13 13.93
N VAL A 196 -11.44 7.12 13.47
CA VAL A 196 -10.74 8.07 14.35
C VAL A 196 -11.74 9.13 14.79
N LYS A 197 -12.50 8.82 15.85
CA LYS A 197 -13.45 9.69 16.55
C LYS A 197 -14.49 10.38 15.65
N GLU A 198 -15.73 10.00 15.75
CA GLU A 198 -16.80 10.99 15.81
C GLU A 198 -16.35 12.02 16.85
N VAL A 199 -15.90 13.19 16.39
CA VAL A 199 -15.76 14.33 17.29
C VAL A 199 -17.18 14.59 17.75
N GLU A 200 -17.50 14.23 19.00
CA GLU A 200 -18.77 14.61 19.61
C GLU A 200 -18.78 16.14 19.69
N TRP A 201 -19.25 16.76 18.61
CA TRP A 201 -19.48 18.18 18.60
C TRP A 201 -20.84 18.44 19.25
N ASN A 202 -20.80 18.96 20.47
CA ASN A 202 -22.01 19.28 21.23
C ASN A 202 -22.62 20.64 20.85
N GLY A 203 -22.09 21.34 19.85
CA GLY A 203 -22.54 22.64 19.35
C GLY A 203 -23.29 22.57 18.02
N ASN A 204 -23.79 23.71 17.55
CA ASN A 204 -24.32 23.83 16.20
C ASN A 204 -23.17 23.85 15.19
N PRO A 205 -23.04 22.88 14.26
CA PRO A 205 -21.95 22.86 13.27
C PRO A 205 -22.10 23.96 12.19
N TYR A 206 -23.24 24.63 12.14
CA TYR A 206 -23.51 25.70 11.20
C TYR A 206 -23.37 27.05 11.91
N MET A 207 -22.23 27.71 11.73
CA MET A 207 -21.92 28.98 12.40
C MET A 207 -22.71 30.19 11.84
N GLY A 208 -23.43 30.01 10.75
CA GLY A 208 -24.14 31.11 10.07
C GLY A 208 -23.18 32.14 9.55
N LEU A 209 -23.37 33.41 9.94
CA LEU A 209 -22.49 34.54 9.55
C LEU A 209 -21.32 34.77 10.53
N LYS A 210 -21.16 33.93 11.54
CA LYS A 210 -20.03 34.02 12.48
C LYS A 210 -18.77 33.48 11.84
N SER A 211 -17.63 34.09 12.13
CA SER A 211 -16.33 33.55 11.76
C SER A 211 -16.07 32.26 12.54
N PHE A 212 -15.31 31.35 11.93
CA PHE A 212 -14.75 30.20 12.64
C PHE A 212 -13.57 30.69 13.48
N GLU A 213 -13.54 30.29 14.74
CA GLU A 213 -12.43 30.49 15.65
C GLU A 213 -11.56 29.21 15.69
N PHE A 214 -10.41 29.27 16.35
CA PHE A 214 -9.48 28.14 16.41
C PHE A 214 -10.13 26.89 17.05
N GLU A 215 -11.02 27.09 18.00
CA GLU A 215 -11.76 26.04 18.70
C GLU A 215 -12.76 25.32 17.78
N ASP A 216 -13.13 25.93 16.67
CA ASP A 216 -14.07 25.37 15.68
C ASP A 216 -13.37 24.49 14.64
N GLU A 217 -12.05 24.20 14.78
CA GLU A 217 -11.27 23.39 13.85
C GLU A 217 -11.96 22.06 13.51
N ALA A 218 -12.59 21.43 14.49
CA ALA A 218 -13.26 20.15 14.35
C ALA A 218 -14.44 20.13 13.37
N ILE A 219 -15.04 21.29 13.11
CA ILE A 219 -16.18 21.45 12.19
C ILE A 219 -15.85 22.27 10.95
N PHE A 220 -14.60 22.71 10.79
CA PHE A 220 -14.14 23.48 9.63
C PHE A 220 -13.81 22.57 8.45
N TYR A 221 -14.80 22.29 7.62
CA TYR A 221 -14.68 21.38 6.47
C TYR A 221 -14.69 22.11 5.12
N GLY A 222 -14.16 21.43 4.09
CA GLY A 222 -14.29 21.85 2.69
C GLY A 222 -13.22 22.82 2.17
N ARG A 223 -12.38 23.38 3.03
CA ARG A 223 -11.35 24.37 2.63
C ARG A 223 -9.92 23.80 2.57
N ARG A 224 -9.74 22.50 2.75
CA ARG A 224 -8.41 21.88 2.85
C ARG A 224 -7.49 22.15 1.65
N ARG A 225 -8.04 22.19 0.43
CA ARG A 225 -7.26 22.52 -0.75
C ARG A 225 -6.67 23.93 -0.66
N VAL A 226 -7.48 24.90 -0.25
CA VAL A 226 -7.06 26.32 -0.08
C VAL A 226 -6.01 26.43 1.03
N ILE A 227 -6.22 25.72 2.14
CA ILE A 227 -5.24 25.68 3.25
C ILE A 227 -3.89 25.17 2.76
N ASN A 228 -3.85 24.05 2.03
CA ASN A 228 -2.62 23.49 1.49
C ASN A 228 -1.92 24.45 0.51
N GLU A 229 -2.68 25.10 -0.38
CA GLU A 229 -2.14 26.11 -1.30
C GLU A 229 -1.50 27.29 -0.55
N ILE A 230 -2.13 27.72 0.54
CA ILE A 230 -1.63 28.79 1.42
C ILE A 230 -0.35 28.34 2.14
N GLU A 231 -0.33 27.14 2.73
CA GLU A 231 0.83 26.59 3.41
C GLU A 231 2.03 26.44 2.46
N GLU A 232 1.82 25.91 1.25
CA GLU A 232 2.87 25.77 0.24
C GLU A 232 3.48 27.13 -0.13
N GLN A 233 2.65 28.16 -0.31
CA GLN A 233 3.11 29.52 -0.61
C GLN A 233 3.90 30.13 0.54
N LEU A 234 3.40 30.03 1.77
CA LEU A 234 4.08 30.54 2.96
C LEU A 234 5.43 29.85 3.19
N ILE A 235 5.50 28.53 3.02
CA ILE A 235 6.74 27.75 3.16
C ILE A 235 7.76 28.15 2.08
N ALA A 236 7.31 28.32 0.83
CA ALA A 236 8.16 28.73 -0.28
C ALA A 236 8.73 30.14 -0.04
N GLU A 237 7.89 31.08 0.37
CA GLU A 237 8.30 32.46 0.65
C GLU A 237 9.24 32.54 1.85
N TYR A 238 8.96 31.78 2.92
CA TYR A 238 9.84 31.71 4.08
C TYR A 238 11.23 31.19 3.75
N ARG A 239 11.31 30.15 2.89
CA ARG A 239 12.59 29.60 2.43
C ARG A 239 13.41 30.58 1.61
N ASP A 240 12.73 31.38 0.79
CA ASP A 240 13.39 32.35 -0.09
C ASP A 240 13.83 33.64 0.65
N LYS A 241 12.99 34.17 1.52
CA LYS A 241 13.16 35.49 2.14
C LYS A 241 13.42 35.48 3.65
N GLY A 242 13.33 34.29 4.30
CA GLY A 242 13.46 34.19 5.77
C GLY A 242 12.26 34.73 6.55
N ALA A 243 11.24 35.24 5.86
CA ALA A 243 9.96 35.67 6.41
C ALA A 243 8.86 35.48 5.37
N ALA A 244 7.66 35.11 5.81
CA ALA A 244 6.51 34.95 4.94
C ALA A 244 5.29 35.63 5.54
N SER A 245 4.49 36.30 4.69
CA SER A 245 3.20 36.86 5.06
C SER A 245 2.23 36.73 3.87
N LEU A 246 1.02 36.35 4.15
CA LEU A 246 -0.04 36.22 3.16
C LEU A 246 -1.27 36.99 3.61
N ILE A 247 -1.85 37.77 2.71
CA ILE A 247 -3.11 38.46 2.95
C ILE A 247 -4.20 37.75 2.16
N LEU A 248 -5.20 37.22 2.87
CA LEU A 248 -6.38 36.61 2.26
C LEU A 248 -7.45 37.72 2.07
N LEU A 249 -7.86 37.90 0.85
CA LEU A 249 -8.96 38.84 0.50
C LEU A 249 -10.13 38.01 -0.03
N GLY A 250 -11.33 38.28 0.46
CA GLY A 250 -12.56 37.64 0.03
C GLY A 250 -13.74 38.58 0.18
N GLU A 251 -14.81 38.29 -0.53
CA GLU A 251 -16.08 38.99 -0.34
C GLU A 251 -16.72 38.61 0.99
N SER A 252 -17.54 39.49 1.56
CA SER A 252 -18.25 39.22 2.80
C SER A 252 -19.15 37.96 2.64
N GLY A 253 -18.88 36.93 3.42
CA GLY A 253 -19.59 35.64 3.37
C GLY A 253 -18.98 34.59 2.43
N SER A 254 -17.77 34.81 1.89
CA SER A 254 -17.01 33.83 1.08
C SER A 254 -16.25 32.82 1.95
#